data_8b39a088c4e3b14d65f3f9e5ce6798c8
#
_entry.id   8b39a088c4e3b14d65f3f9e5ce6798c8
#
_cell.length_a   1.000
_cell.length_b   1.000
_cell.length_c   1.000
_cell.angle_alpha   90.00
_cell.angle_beta   90.00
_cell.angle_gamma   90.00
#
_symmetry.space_group_name_H-M   'P 1'
#
loop_
_entity.id
_entity.type
_entity.pdbx_description
1 polymer ?
#
loop_
_entity_poly.entity_id
_entity_poly.type
_entity_poly.pdbx_seq_one_letter_code
_entity_poly.pdbx_strand_id
1 'polypeptide(L)'
;MHLQHIQQSFTPGVKAPDVHNPARWYLYQGDRLIVDERNGAPAIPTATALDMLGLAAERVEYLGALQDDETLHCFSGTTAEDSMLPPGFAAHDLRSLFGQFSDFEIGLAGRAKQIAHWDRDHQFCGRCGAPTEMLTEERSRRCPRCGLTSYPRISPAIIVAVTRCDGEKPRILLARNHRFPAGRYSVIAGFVEAGETLEECVRREVKEETGVLVGSIRYFGSQPWPFPNSLMIGFTADYAGGEIVLGDGEIADAQWFTSDALPLLPPKISIARQLIEAFVANAQAGAAA
;
A
#
# COMPACT_ATOMS: atom_id res chain seq x y z
N MET A 1 -1.82 13.23 8.45
CA MET A 1 -2.89 14.15 7.99
C MET A 1 -3.35 13.91 6.55
N HIS A 2 -2.61 13.18 5.70
CA HIS A 2 -2.99 12.94 4.28
C HIS A 2 -3.96 11.77 4.01
N LEU A 3 -4.10 10.81 4.92
CA LEU A 3 -5.00 9.66 4.72
C LEU A 3 -6.49 10.00 4.85
N GLN A 4 -6.85 11.14 5.44
CA GLN A 4 -8.26 11.57 5.59
C GLN A 4 -8.87 12.14 4.29
N HIS A 5 -8.06 12.62 3.34
CA HIS A 5 -8.58 13.21 2.09
C HIS A 5 -9.11 12.18 1.09
N ILE A 6 -8.68 10.92 1.16
CA ILE A 6 -9.18 9.87 0.25
C ILE A 6 -10.66 9.55 0.51
N GLN A 7 -11.15 9.77 1.74
CA GLN A 7 -12.54 9.45 2.11
C GLN A 7 -13.56 10.52 1.68
N GLN A 8 -13.14 11.74 1.41
CA GLN A 8 -14.09 12.84 1.16
C GLN A 8 -14.60 12.92 -0.30
N SER A 9 -13.89 12.37 -1.26
CA SER A 9 -14.25 12.43 -2.68
C SER A 9 -14.57 11.09 -3.35
N PHE A 10 -14.31 9.94 -2.67
CA PHE A 10 -14.54 8.61 -3.24
C PHE A 10 -15.50 7.77 -2.38
N THR A 11 -16.60 7.33 -2.99
CA THR A 11 -17.56 6.40 -2.39
C THR A 11 -17.32 4.99 -2.95
N PRO A 12 -16.85 4.02 -2.14
CA PRO A 12 -16.68 2.64 -2.59
C PRO A 12 -18.00 1.99 -3.01
N GLY A 13 -17.94 1.14 -4.05
CA GLY A 13 -19.09 0.37 -4.52
C GLY A 13 -18.68 -0.99 -5.05
N VAL A 14 -19.65 -1.90 -5.15
CA VAL A 14 -19.49 -3.25 -5.72
C VAL A 14 -20.28 -3.38 -7.01
N LYS A 15 -21.49 -2.83 -7.05
CA LYS A 15 -22.38 -2.88 -8.21
C LYS A 15 -22.32 -1.56 -8.96
N ALA A 16 -21.94 -1.62 -10.23
CA ALA A 16 -21.99 -0.45 -11.11
C ALA A 16 -23.44 -0.03 -11.36
N PRO A 17 -23.74 1.28 -11.37
CA PRO A 17 -25.04 1.75 -11.85
C PRO A 17 -25.15 1.61 -13.38
N ASP A 18 -26.37 1.57 -13.89
CA ASP A 18 -26.65 1.54 -15.32
C ASP A 18 -26.48 2.96 -15.94
N VAL A 19 -25.29 3.52 -15.89
CA VAL A 19 -25.03 4.91 -16.33
C VAL A 19 -23.98 4.91 -17.43
N HIS A 20 -24.22 5.67 -18.48
CA HIS A 20 -23.32 5.85 -19.64
C HIS A 20 -22.45 7.12 -19.55
N ASN A 21 -22.02 7.51 -18.35
CA ASN A 21 -21.12 8.64 -18.17
C ASN A 21 -19.66 8.20 -18.35
N PRO A 22 -18.74 9.12 -18.71
CA PRO A 22 -17.32 8.80 -18.69
C PRO A 22 -16.89 8.18 -17.37
N ALA A 23 -16.01 7.19 -17.44
CA ALA A 23 -15.49 6.47 -16.29
C ALA A 23 -13.97 6.45 -16.31
N ARG A 24 -13.34 6.37 -15.14
CA ARG A 24 -11.91 6.16 -14.98
C ARG A 24 -11.61 4.66 -14.97
N TRP A 25 -10.63 4.26 -15.76
CA TRP A 25 -10.26 2.88 -15.99
C TRP A 25 -8.86 2.59 -15.45
N TYR A 26 -8.79 1.96 -14.27
CA TYR A 26 -7.53 1.51 -13.66
C TYR A 26 -7.21 0.10 -14.17
N LEU A 27 -6.61 0.03 -15.36
CA LEU A 27 -6.30 -1.23 -16.02
C LEU A 27 -4.87 -1.67 -15.73
N TYR A 28 -4.71 -2.96 -15.51
CA TYR A 28 -3.41 -3.59 -15.26
C TYR A 28 -3.04 -4.58 -16.34
N GLN A 29 -1.84 -4.43 -16.89
CA GLN A 29 -1.17 -5.43 -17.72
C GLN A 29 -0.12 -6.12 -16.85
N GLY A 30 -0.38 -7.35 -16.42
CA GLY A 30 0.38 -7.97 -15.33
C GLY A 30 0.31 -7.10 -14.06
N ASP A 31 1.46 -6.64 -13.59
CA ASP A 31 1.60 -5.77 -12.41
C ASP A 31 1.67 -4.27 -12.71
N ARG A 32 1.60 -3.89 -13.99
CA ARG A 32 1.80 -2.52 -14.46
C ARG A 32 0.47 -1.84 -14.74
N LEU A 33 0.31 -0.62 -14.22
CA LEU A 33 -0.84 0.24 -14.50
C LEU A 33 -0.73 0.83 -15.91
N ILE A 34 -1.80 0.70 -16.70
CA ILE A 34 -1.91 1.35 -18.00
C ILE A 34 -2.27 2.82 -17.78
N VAL A 35 -1.49 3.71 -18.35
CA VAL A 35 -1.72 5.17 -18.32
C VAL A 35 -1.83 5.73 -19.74
N ASP A 36 -2.57 6.83 -19.85
CA ASP A 36 -2.71 7.64 -21.07
C ASP A 36 -1.66 8.75 -21.05
N GLU A 37 -0.74 8.73 -22.02
CA GLU A 37 0.35 9.71 -22.16
C GLU A 37 0.16 10.64 -23.37
N ARG A 38 -0.99 10.60 -24.03
CA ARG A 38 -1.26 11.39 -25.26
C ARG A 38 -1.13 12.90 -25.07
N ASN A 39 -1.27 13.38 -23.81
CA ASN A 39 -1.14 14.79 -23.46
C ASN A 39 0.22 15.13 -22.80
N GLY A 40 1.22 14.25 -22.91
CA GLY A 40 2.58 14.49 -22.42
C GLY A 40 2.83 14.21 -20.93
N ALA A 41 1.78 14.03 -20.12
CA ALA A 41 1.87 13.59 -18.73
C ALA A 41 1.01 12.33 -18.55
N PRO A 42 1.42 11.39 -17.68
CA PRO A 42 0.63 10.19 -17.43
C PRO A 42 -0.70 10.55 -16.73
N ALA A 43 -1.80 9.98 -17.23
CA ALA A 43 -3.14 10.16 -16.69
C ALA A 43 -3.87 8.81 -16.63
N ILE A 44 -4.88 8.70 -15.77
CA ILE A 44 -5.77 7.53 -15.78
C ILE A 44 -6.67 7.59 -17.02
N PRO A 45 -6.71 6.52 -17.83
CA PRO A 45 -7.60 6.46 -18.99
C PRO A 45 -9.04 6.76 -18.59
N THR A 46 -9.68 7.70 -19.31
CA THR A 46 -11.04 8.15 -19.03
C THR A 46 -11.86 8.11 -20.31
N ALA A 47 -12.93 7.34 -20.33
CA ALA A 47 -13.86 7.21 -21.44
C ALA A 47 -15.18 6.59 -21.00
N THR A 48 -16.23 6.74 -21.79
CA THR A 48 -17.52 6.08 -21.55
C THR A 48 -17.41 4.55 -21.71
N ALA A 49 -16.56 4.08 -22.62
CA ALA A 49 -16.28 2.65 -22.84
C ALA A 49 -14.80 2.46 -23.24
N LEU A 50 -14.23 1.29 -22.96
CA LEU A 50 -12.82 0.99 -23.23
C LEU A 50 -12.49 0.90 -24.71
N ASP A 51 -13.41 0.42 -25.54
CA ASP A 51 -13.24 0.33 -26.99
C ASP A 51 -13.01 1.69 -27.64
N MET A 52 -13.55 2.78 -27.08
CA MET A 52 -13.29 4.15 -27.53
C MET A 52 -11.80 4.55 -27.36
N LEU A 53 -11.09 3.89 -26.49
CA LEU A 53 -9.66 4.06 -26.27
C LEU A 53 -8.81 3.02 -27.02
N GLY A 54 -9.45 2.08 -27.71
CA GLY A 54 -8.79 0.92 -28.31
C GLY A 54 -8.23 -0.06 -27.27
N LEU A 55 -8.71 0.02 -26.03
CA LEU A 55 -8.32 -0.87 -24.93
C LEU A 55 -9.37 -1.97 -24.75
N ALA A 56 -8.93 -3.14 -24.30
CA ALA A 56 -9.78 -4.25 -23.93
C ALA A 56 -9.38 -4.76 -22.54
N ALA A 57 -10.36 -5.16 -21.75
CA ALA A 57 -10.13 -5.80 -20.46
C ALA A 57 -10.76 -7.19 -20.46
N GLU A 58 -10.06 -8.17 -19.90
CA GLU A 58 -10.57 -9.54 -19.72
C GLU A 58 -11.55 -9.62 -18.55
N ARG A 59 -11.32 -8.80 -17.53
CA ARG A 59 -12.13 -8.71 -16.31
C ARG A 59 -12.25 -7.26 -15.89
N VAL A 60 -13.44 -6.88 -15.45
CA VAL A 60 -13.72 -5.52 -15.01
C VAL A 60 -14.49 -5.57 -13.70
N GLU A 61 -13.99 -4.84 -12.70
CA GLU A 61 -14.60 -4.70 -11.39
C GLU A 61 -14.93 -3.23 -11.09
N TYR A 62 -16.14 -2.98 -10.63
CA TYR A 62 -16.54 -1.65 -10.19
C TYR A 62 -15.87 -1.31 -8.85
N LEU A 63 -15.19 -0.19 -8.76
CA LEU A 63 -14.51 0.27 -7.54
C LEU A 63 -15.39 1.16 -6.67
N GLY A 64 -16.22 1.98 -7.31
CA GLY A 64 -16.99 3.05 -6.69
C GLY A 64 -17.04 4.29 -7.57
N ALA A 65 -17.35 5.44 -6.96
CA ALA A 65 -17.48 6.72 -7.66
C ALA A 65 -16.75 7.84 -6.95
N LEU A 66 -16.18 8.75 -7.72
CA LEU A 66 -15.73 10.07 -7.29
C LEU A 66 -16.94 10.99 -7.27
N GLN A 67 -17.04 11.79 -6.21
CA GLN A 67 -18.12 12.76 -6.02
C GLN A 67 -17.53 14.18 -6.09
N ASP A 68 -17.27 14.62 -7.32
CA ASP A 68 -16.96 16.00 -7.63
C ASP A 68 -18.22 16.67 -8.24
N ASP A 69 -18.06 17.69 -9.06
CA ASP A 69 -19.19 18.38 -9.71
C ASP A 69 -20.04 17.44 -10.59
N GLU A 70 -19.44 16.40 -11.15
CA GLU A 70 -20.10 15.30 -11.83
C GLU A 70 -19.64 13.95 -11.24
N THR A 71 -20.59 13.00 -11.06
CA THR A 71 -20.24 11.65 -10.59
C THR A 71 -19.42 10.91 -11.63
N LEU A 72 -18.15 10.62 -11.29
CA LEU A 72 -17.24 9.88 -12.16
C LEU A 72 -17.00 8.48 -11.62
N HIS A 73 -17.48 7.48 -12.35
CA HIS A 73 -17.36 6.08 -11.97
C HIS A 73 -15.93 5.56 -12.17
N CYS A 74 -15.48 4.66 -11.29
CA CYS A 74 -14.16 4.07 -11.32
C CYS A 74 -14.26 2.55 -11.46
N PHE A 75 -13.48 2.00 -12.37
CA PHE A 75 -13.37 0.57 -12.61
C PHE A 75 -11.92 0.13 -12.53
N SER A 76 -11.70 -1.08 -12.05
CA SER A 76 -10.43 -1.79 -12.22
C SER A 76 -10.59 -2.91 -13.24
N GLY A 77 -9.49 -3.33 -13.84
CA GLY A 77 -9.51 -4.49 -14.73
C GLY A 77 -8.10 -4.97 -15.07
N THR A 78 -8.05 -6.13 -15.74
CA THR A 78 -6.81 -6.70 -16.27
C THR A 78 -6.92 -6.83 -17.78
N THR A 79 -5.81 -6.59 -18.46
CA THR A 79 -5.65 -6.90 -19.90
C THR A 79 -4.75 -8.13 -20.04
N ALA A 80 -4.76 -8.77 -21.20
CA ALA A 80 -3.80 -9.81 -21.52
C ALA A 80 -2.36 -9.26 -21.44
N GLU A 81 -1.43 -10.04 -20.87
CA GLU A 81 -0.05 -9.60 -20.64
C GLU A 81 0.71 -9.28 -21.94
N ASP A 82 0.37 -9.97 -23.01
CA ASP A 82 0.96 -9.83 -24.35
C ASP A 82 0.18 -8.87 -25.27
N SER A 83 -0.90 -8.24 -24.78
CA SER A 83 -1.67 -7.31 -25.58
C SER A 83 -0.85 -6.06 -25.95
N MET A 84 -0.89 -5.69 -27.24
CA MET A 84 -0.33 -4.43 -27.68
C MET A 84 -1.20 -3.27 -27.22
N LEU A 85 -0.59 -2.30 -26.53
CA LEU A 85 -1.28 -1.08 -26.16
C LEU A 85 -1.40 -0.14 -27.36
N PRO A 86 -2.51 0.60 -27.49
CA PRO A 86 -2.65 1.62 -28.54
C PRO A 86 -1.59 2.72 -28.40
N PRO A 87 -1.26 3.44 -29.49
CA PRO A 87 -0.35 4.58 -29.43
C PRO A 87 -0.77 5.61 -28.37
N GLY A 88 0.21 6.05 -27.58
CA GLY A 88 -0.01 7.00 -26.48
C GLY A 88 -0.48 6.39 -25.18
N PHE A 89 -0.55 5.05 -25.09
CA PHE A 89 -0.73 4.34 -23.82
C PHE A 89 0.54 3.57 -23.46
N ALA A 90 0.86 3.55 -22.17
CA ALA A 90 2.02 2.85 -21.65
C ALA A 90 1.68 2.13 -20.32
N ALA A 91 2.39 1.03 -20.04
CA ALA A 91 2.24 0.28 -18.80
C ALA A 91 3.39 0.57 -17.83
N HIS A 92 3.10 1.12 -16.66
CA HIS A 92 4.07 1.56 -15.67
C HIS A 92 3.97 0.78 -14.35
N ASP A 93 5.12 0.51 -13.72
CA ASP A 93 5.11 0.12 -12.30
C ASP A 93 4.50 1.26 -11.47
N LEU A 94 3.57 0.92 -10.57
CA LEU A 94 2.86 1.93 -9.78
C LEU A 94 3.81 2.79 -8.92
N ARG A 95 4.97 2.24 -8.49
CA ARG A 95 5.98 3.02 -7.75
C ARG A 95 6.67 4.08 -8.60
N SER A 96 6.81 3.85 -9.90
CA SER A 96 7.42 4.83 -10.80
C SER A 96 6.54 6.06 -11.02
N LEU A 97 5.26 5.98 -10.68
CA LEU A 97 4.30 7.07 -10.77
C LEU A 97 4.21 7.93 -9.47
N PHE A 98 4.97 7.57 -8.42
CA PHE A 98 5.06 8.39 -7.20
C PHE A 98 5.62 9.77 -7.53
N GLY A 99 4.89 10.82 -7.13
CA GLY A 99 5.22 12.21 -7.42
C GLY A 99 4.79 12.70 -8.81
N GLN A 100 4.35 11.80 -9.70
CA GLN A 100 3.70 12.17 -10.96
C GLN A 100 2.17 12.22 -10.81
N PHE A 101 1.62 11.29 -10.03
CA PHE A 101 0.22 11.31 -9.60
C PHE A 101 0.08 11.89 -8.19
N SER A 102 -1.10 12.40 -7.86
CA SER A 102 -1.43 12.74 -6.48
C SER A 102 -1.45 11.49 -5.59
N ASP A 103 -1.27 11.67 -4.27
CA ASP A 103 -1.36 10.57 -3.30
C ASP A 103 -2.74 9.90 -3.33
N PHE A 104 -3.78 10.67 -3.61
CA PHE A 104 -5.14 10.17 -3.82
C PHE A 104 -5.22 9.22 -5.03
N GLU A 105 -4.69 9.63 -6.18
CA GLU A 105 -4.70 8.83 -7.40
C GLU A 105 -3.88 7.53 -7.25
N ILE A 106 -2.72 7.62 -6.59
CA ILE A 106 -1.91 6.44 -6.23
C ILE A 106 -2.69 5.50 -5.30
N GLY A 107 -3.42 6.05 -4.32
CA GLY A 107 -4.26 5.25 -3.41
C GLY A 107 -5.36 4.51 -4.15
N LEU A 108 -6.03 5.17 -5.09
CA LEU A 108 -7.11 4.58 -5.88
C LEU A 108 -6.59 3.56 -6.90
N ALA A 109 -5.48 3.86 -7.58
CA ALA A 109 -4.77 2.89 -8.41
C ALA A 109 -4.32 1.67 -7.59
N GLY A 110 -3.77 1.87 -6.39
CA GLY A 110 -3.40 0.78 -5.49
C GLY A 110 -4.57 -0.10 -5.08
N ARG A 111 -5.73 0.49 -4.78
CA ARG A 111 -6.98 -0.26 -4.52
C ARG A 111 -7.39 -1.08 -5.74
N ALA A 112 -7.35 -0.49 -6.93
CA ALA A 112 -7.64 -1.16 -8.18
C ALA A 112 -6.71 -2.36 -8.39
N LYS A 113 -5.40 -2.19 -8.17
CA LYS A 113 -4.40 -3.25 -8.28
C LYS A 113 -4.73 -4.44 -7.38
N GLN A 114 -5.00 -4.17 -6.11
CA GLN A 114 -5.30 -5.23 -5.14
C GLN A 114 -6.56 -6.03 -5.52
N ILE A 115 -7.60 -5.35 -6.01
CA ILE A 115 -8.85 -5.98 -6.43
C ILE A 115 -8.64 -6.80 -7.71
N ALA A 116 -7.99 -6.23 -8.73
CA ALA A 116 -7.70 -6.91 -9.98
C ALA A 116 -6.83 -8.17 -9.78
N HIS A 117 -5.79 -8.07 -8.94
CA HIS A 117 -4.93 -9.22 -8.62
C HIS A 117 -5.68 -10.29 -7.84
N TRP A 118 -6.47 -9.89 -6.83
CA TRP A 118 -7.28 -10.85 -6.09
C TRP A 118 -8.26 -11.59 -7.02
N ASP A 119 -8.97 -10.88 -7.90
CA ASP A 119 -9.88 -11.51 -8.84
C ASP A 119 -9.15 -12.50 -9.76
N ARG A 120 -8.03 -12.10 -10.35
CA ARG A 120 -7.19 -12.97 -11.18
C ARG A 120 -6.74 -14.23 -10.45
N ASP A 121 -6.29 -14.10 -9.21
CA ASP A 121 -5.65 -15.18 -8.45
C ASP A 121 -6.65 -16.13 -7.78
N HIS A 122 -7.97 -15.80 -7.78
CA HIS A 122 -9.02 -16.61 -7.14
C HIS A 122 -10.07 -17.16 -8.11
N GLN A 123 -9.72 -17.33 -9.38
CA GLN A 123 -10.59 -17.93 -10.39
C GLN A 123 -10.94 -19.39 -10.10
N PHE A 124 -10.10 -20.08 -9.32
CA PHE A 124 -10.30 -21.47 -8.91
C PHE A 124 -10.31 -21.57 -7.38
N CYS A 125 -11.15 -22.48 -6.89
CA CYS A 125 -11.28 -22.74 -5.46
C CYS A 125 -10.03 -23.39 -4.87
N GLY A 126 -9.39 -22.78 -3.88
CA GLY A 126 -8.22 -23.32 -3.20
C GLY A 126 -8.47 -24.61 -2.40
N ARG A 127 -9.75 -25.00 -2.18
CA ARG A 127 -10.11 -26.24 -1.48
C ARG A 127 -10.37 -27.42 -2.44
N CYS A 128 -11.06 -27.19 -3.55
CA CYS A 128 -11.52 -28.29 -4.40
C CYS A 128 -11.20 -28.12 -5.91
N GLY A 129 -10.51 -27.07 -6.30
CA GLY A 129 -10.09 -26.79 -7.66
C GLY A 129 -11.19 -26.39 -8.65
N ALA A 130 -12.46 -26.34 -8.22
CA ALA A 130 -13.55 -25.92 -9.11
C ALA A 130 -13.48 -24.41 -9.42
N PRO A 131 -13.95 -23.97 -10.61
CA PRO A 131 -14.12 -22.55 -10.89
C PRO A 131 -14.97 -21.84 -9.83
N THR A 132 -14.64 -20.61 -9.51
CA THR A 132 -15.37 -19.76 -8.57
C THR A 132 -16.20 -18.72 -9.31
N GLU A 133 -17.25 -18.23 -8.68
CA GLU A 133 -18.15 -17.21 -9.22
C GLU A 133 -18.06 -15.94 -8.38
N MET A 134 -18.11 -14.77 -9.05
CA MET A 134 -18.19 -13.47 -8.39
C MET A 134 -19.60 -13.28 -7.81
N LEU A 135 -19.69 -12.83 -6.56
CA LEU A 135 -20.99 -12.44 -5.98
C LEU A 135 -21.32 -10.99 -6.36
N THR A 136 -22.59 -10.70 -6.55
CA THR A 136 -23.08 -9.37 -6.96
C THR A 136 -23.32 -8.43 -5.78
N GLU A 137 -23.54 -8.98 -4.58
CA GLU A 137 -23.90 -8.20 -3.38
C GLU A 137 -22.69 -7.76 -2.58
N GLU A 138 -21.59 -8.47 -2.72
CA GLU A 138 -20.35 -8.17 -2.00
C GLU A 138 -19.13 -8.52 -2.86
N ARG A 139 -18.00 -7.89 -2.56
CA ARG A 139 -16.73 -8.18 -3.24
C ARG A 139 -16.13 -9.48 -2.74
N SER A 140 -16.66 -10.59 -3.22
CA SER A 140 -16.19 -11.93 -2.88
C SER A 140 -16.41 -12.90 -4.04
N ARG A 141 -15.63 -13.98 -4.07
CA ARG A 141 -15.83 -15.10 -5.00
C ARG A 141 -16.24 -16.34 -4.22
N ARG A 142 -17.25 -17.03 -4.69
CA ARG A 142 -17.76 -18.24 -4.06
C ARG A 142 -17.60 -19.47 -4.96
N CYS A 143 -17.18 -20.57 -4.37
CA CYS A 143 -17.13 -21.85 -5.05
C CYS A 143 -18.53 -22.47 -5.05
N PRO A 144 -19.16 -22.72 -6.23
CA PRO A 144 -20.48 -23.35 -6.31
C PRO A 144 -20.48 -24.81 -5.87
N ARG A 145 -19.28 -25.48 -5.95
CA ARG A 145 -19.14 -26.90 -5.59
C ARG A 145 -19.03 -27.14 -4.08
N CYS A 146 -18.25 -26.35 -3.34
CA CYS A 146 -17.97 -26.61 -1.93
C CYS A 146 -18.34 -25.46 -0.99
N GLY A 147 -18.87 -24.35 -1.50
CA GLY A 147 -19.32 -23.20 -0.72
C GLY A 147 -18.20 -22.31 -0.16
N LEU A 148 -16.90 -22.61 -0.41
CA LEU A 148 -15.82 -21.75 0.06
C LEU A 148 -15.96 -20.36 -0.55
N THR A 149 -15.95 -19.33 0.30
CA THR A 149 -15.94 -17.92 -0.11
C THR A 149 -14.54 -17.33 0.09
N SER A 150 -14.06 -16.56 -0.88
CA SER A 150 -12.79 -15.83 -0.85
C SER A 150 -13.05 -14.34 -0.99
N TYR A 151 -12.49 -13.56 -0.07
CA TYR A 151 -12.48 -12.09 -0.09
C TYR A 151 -11.14 -11.54 -0.58
N PRO A 152 -11.08 -10.27 -1.02
CA PRO A 152 -9.80 -9.63 -1.32
C PRO A 152 -8.80 -9.81 -0.18
N ARG A 153 -7.60 -10.30 -0.54
CA ARG A 153 -6.55 -10.55 0.45
C ARG A 153 -5.99 -9.24 0.96
N ILE A 154 -5.91 -9.12 2.28
CA ILE A 154 -5.21 -8.04 2.97
C ILE A 154 -4.24 -8.70 3.96
N SER A 155 -2.93 -8.43 3.81
CA SER A 155 -1.91 -8.95 4.71
C SER A 155 -1.53 -7.86 5.72
N PRO A 156 -1.90 -7.99 7.01
CA PRO A 156 -1.53 -7.03 8.03
C PRO A 156 -0.02 -7.09 8.27
N ALA A 157 0.61 -5.91 8.32
CA ALA A 157 2.01 -5.75 8.67
C ALA A 157 2.17 -4.56 9.60
N ILE A 158 2.92 -4.72 10.69
CA ILE A 158 3.27 -3.59 11.55
C ILE A 158 4.40 -2.78 10.92
N ILE A 159 4.46 -1.51 11.29
CA ILE A 159 5.59 -0.65 11.02
C ILE A 159 5.78 0.30 12.21
N VAL A 160 6.98 0.38 12.78
CA VAL A 160 7.18 1.02 14.06
C VAL A 160 8.39 1.94 14.11
N ALA A 161 8.16 3.18 14.57
CA ALA A 161 9.23 4.10 14.96
C ALA A 161 9.61 3.85 16.42
N VAL A 162 10.78 3.26 16.64
CA VAL A 162 11.35 3.06 17.99
C VAL A 162 12.20 4.25 18.33
N THR A 163 11.95 4.89 19.49
CA THR A 163 12.67 6.08 19.92
C THR A 163 13.30 5.88 21.31
N ARG A 164 14.42 6.54 21.55
CA ARG A 164 15.07 6.61 22.88
C ARG A 164 15.50 8.01 23.24
N CYS A 165 15.40 8.36 24.52
CA CYS A 165 15.72 9.67 25.07
C CYS A 165 16.73 9.54 26.23
N ASP A 166 17.77 8.73 26.06
CA ASP A 166 18.80 8.41 27.06
C ASP A 166 20.07 9.25 26.91
N GLY A 167 20.03 10.35 26.18
CA GLY A 167 21.14 11.25 25.91
C GLY A 167 20.68 12.70 25.74
N GLU A 168 21.58 13.57 25.28
CA GLU A 168 21.26 14.99 25.04
C GLU A 168 20.17 15.22 23.98
N LYS A 169 20.09 14.32 23.00
CA LYS A 169 19.12 14.41 21.89
C LYS A 169 18.35 13.11 21.75
N PRO A 170 17.03 13.18 21.49
CA PRO A 170 16.25 12.00 21.11
C PRO A 170 16.80 11.34 19.85
N ARG A 171 16.74 10.00 19.81
CA ARG A 171 17.20 9.19 18.66
C ARG A 171 16.11 8.22 18.21
N ILE A 172 16.07 7.96 16.91
CA ILE A 172 15.19 6.97 16.28
C ILE A 172 16.04 5.80 15.77
N LEU A 173 15.53 4.58 15.96
CA LEU A 173 16.10 3.37 15.35
C LEU A 173 15.67 3.28 13.90
N LEU A 174 16.63 3.25 12.99
CA LEU A 174 16.39 2.98 11.57
C LEU A 174 17.25 1.82 11.11
N ALA A 175 16.70 1.02 10.22
CA ALA A 175 17.35 -0.14 9.64
C ALA A 175 17.37 -0.10 8.12
N ARG A 176 18.34 -0.75 7.52
CA ARG A 176 18.50 -0.90 6.09
C ARG A 176 18.38 -2.37 5.71
N ASN A 177 17.33 -2.73 4.99
CA ASN A 177 17.20 -4.05 4.38
C ASN A 177 18.19 -4.20 3.21
N HIS A 178 18.71 -5.42 2.98
CA HIS A 178 19.61 -5.73 1.87
C HIS A 178 19.05 -5.34 0.48
N ARG A 179 17.74 -5.32 0.32
CA ARG A 179 17.05 -4.95 -0.93
C ARG A 179 16.98 -3.44 -1.16
N PHE A 180 17.31 -2.62 -0.15
CA PHE A 180 17.26 -1.16 -0.30
C PHE A 180 18.52 -0.64 -0.99
N PRO A 181 18.40 0.44 -1.77
CA PRO A 181 19.57 1.16 -2.26
C PRO A 181 20.51 1.53 -1.13
N ALA A 182 21.81 1.60 -1.42
CA ALA A 182 22.80 1.99 -0.45
C ALA A 182 22.45 3.33 0.22
N GLY A 183 22.59 3.39 1.54
CA GLY A 183 22.31 4.58 2.35
C GLY A 183 20.83 4.85 2.65
N ARG A 184 19.88 4.08 2.10
CA ARG A 184 18.45 4.21 2.42
C ARG A 184 18.09 3.37 3.63
N TYR A 185 17.57 4.04 4.66
CA TYR A 185 17.09 3.42 5.90
C TYR A 185 15.59 3.67 6.07
N SER A 186 14.95 2.81 6.82
CA SER A 186 13.54 2.90 7.17
C SER A 186 13.33 2.50 8.63
N VAL A 187 12.13 2.70 9.13
CA VAL A 187 11.67 2.13 10.38
C VAL A 187 11.43 0.62 10.21
N ILE A 188 11.42 -0.14 11.31
CA ILE A 188 11.21 -1.60 11.33
C ILE A 188 9.79 -1.93 10.91
N ALA A 189 9.62 -3.00 10.14
CA ALA A 189 8.32 -3.46 9.68
C ALA A 189 8.32 -4.96 9.43
N GLY A 190 7.24 -5.65 9.84
CA GLY A 190 7.09 -7.09 9.61
C GLY A 190 5.64 -7.54 9.58
N PHE A 191 5.41 -8.75 9.08
CA PHE A 191 4.07 -9.31 8.96
C PHE A 191 3.57 -9.89 10.29
N VAL A 192 2.26 -9.71 10.52
CA VAL A 192 1.57 -10.31 11.66
C VAL A 192 1.40 -11.80 11.39
N GLU A 193 1.76 -12.63 12.38
CA GLU A 193 1.59 -14.08 12.33
C GLU A 193 0.23 -14.53 12.87
N ALA A 194 -0.17 -15.75 12.52
CA ALA A 194 -1.44 -16.30 12.99
C ALA A 194 -1.48 -16.47 14.52
N GLY A 195 -2.44 -15.83 15.15
CA GLY A 195 -2.61 -15.86 16.61
C GLY A 195 -1.85 -14.78 17.36
N GLU A 196 -1.10 -13.92 16.66
CA GLU A 196 -0.33 -12.83 17.23
C GLU A 196 -1.15 -11.54 17.28
N THR A 197 -1.05 -10.77 18.36
CA THR A 197 -1.55 -9.40 18.43
C THR A 197 -0.58 -8.44 17.74
N LEU A 198 -1.06 -7.23 17.38
CA LEU A 198 -0.20 -6.23 16.73
C LEU A 198 0.97 -5.80 17.62
N GLU A 199 0.72 -5.68 18.94
CA GLU A 199 1.75 -5.30 19.91
C GLU A 199 2.78 -6.43 20.14
N GLU A 200 2.38 -7.68 20.06
CA GLU A 200 3.29 -8.84 20.08
C GLU A 200 4.17 -8.84 18.82
N CYS A 201 3.58 -8.63 17.66
CA CYS A 201 4.29 -8.50 16.39
C CYS A 201 5.34 -7.36 16.43
N VAL A 202 4.98 -6.19 16.96
CA VAL A 202 5.94 -5.09 17.16
C VAL A 202 7.13 -5.52 18.00
N ARG A 203 6.88 -6.20 19.14
CA ARG A 203 7.97 -6.66 20.03
C ARG A 203 8.84 -7.72 19.39
N ARG A 204 8.23 -8.66 18.67
CA ARG A 204 8.93 -9.76 18.00
C ARG A 204 9.81 -9.21 16.86
N GLU A 205 9.24 -8.46 15.93
CA GLU A 205 9.96 -7.95 14.75
C GLU A 205 11.13 -7.03 15.14
N VAL A 206 10.92 -6.09 16.07
CA VAL A 206 12.02 -5.22 16.54
C VAL A 206 13.13 -6.05 17.18
N LYS A 207 12.78 -7.05 18.00
CA LYS A 207 13.76 -7.92 18.65
C LYS A 207 14.48 -8.82 17.66
N GLU A 208 13.77 -9.45 16.73
CA GLU A 208 14.34 -10.37 15.74
C GLU A 208 15.27 -9.65 14.77
N GLU A 209 14.85 -8.50 14.26
CA GLU A 209 15.65 -7.76 13.29
C GLU A 209 16.82 -6.98 13.90
N THR A 210 16.69 -6.50 15.15
CA THR A 210 17.65 -5.57 15.72
C THR A 210 18.17 -5.90 17.11
N GLY A 211 17.66 -6.91 17.81
CA GLY A 211 18.00 -7.23 19.20
C GLY A 211 17.41 -6.26 20.25
N VAL A 212 16.80 -5.15 19.81
CA VAL A 212 16.26 -4.10 20.69
C VAL A 212 14.93 -4.54 21.32
N LEU A 213 14.73 -4.19 22.59
CA LEU A 213 13.48 -4.38 23.31
C LEU A 213 12.68 -3.08 23.37
N VAL A 214 11.35 -3.18 23.23
CA VAL A 214 10.45 -2.02 23.20
C VAL A 214 9.32 -2.13 24.22
N GLY A 215 8.90 -0.96 24.72
CA GLY A 215 7.74 -0.74 25.57
C GLY A 215 6.87 0.41 25.06
N SER A 216 5.80 0.73 25.80
CA SER A 216 4.92 1.88 25.50
C SER A 216 4.50 1.96 24.03
N ILE A 217 4.02 0.85 23.48
CA ILE A 217 3.60 0.77 22.08
C ILE A 217 2.31 1.56 21.88
N ARG A 218 2.29 2.51 20.95
CA ARG A 218 1.15 3.39 20.67
C ARG A 218 0.83 3.39 19.18
N TYR A 219 -0.46 3.23 18.85
CA TYR A 219 -0.95 3.32 17.47
C TYR A 219 -0.70 4.72 16.89
N PHE A 220 -0.19 4.77 15.66
CA PHE A 220 0.08 6.01 14.93
C PHE A 220 -0.92 6.24 13.79
N GLY A 221 -1.17 5.24 12.97
CA GLY A 221 -2.01 5.30 11.80
C GLY A 221 -1.92 4.04 10.97
N SER A 222 -2.64 3.97 9.85
CA SER A 222 -2.52 2.83 8.92
C SER A 222 -2.52 3.31 7.47
N GLN A 223 -1.92 2.49 6.59
CA GLN A 223 -1.84 2.77 5.16
C GLN A 223 -2.01 1.48 4.35
N PRO A 224 -2.99 1.42 3.42
CA PRO A 224 -2.99 0.39 2.38
C PRO A 224 -1.70 0.49 1.55
N TRP A 225 -1.03 -0.65 1.36
CA TRP A 225 0.23 -0.73 0.63
C TRP A 225 0.15 -1.83 -0.43
N PRO A 226 -0.18 -1.49 -1.70
CA PRO A 226 -0.53 -2.44 -2.75
C PRO A 226 0.69 -3.13 -3.38
N PHE A 227 1.63 -3.61 -2.52
CA PHE A 227 2.86 -4.25 -2.95
C PHE A 227 3.16 -5.51 -2.10
N PRO A 228 2.46 -6.64 -2.35
CA PRO A 228 1.31 -6.76 -3.26
C PRO A 228 -0.03 -6.39 -2.64
N ASN A 229 -0.28 -6.62 -1.33
CA ASN A 229 -1.59 -6.51 -0.70
C ASN A 229 -1.52 -6.21 0.81
N SER A 230 -0.49 -5.47 1.25
CA SER A 230 -0.31 -5.17 2.68
C SER A 230 -1.25 -4.06 3.16
N LEU A 231 -1.63 -4.17 4.44
CA LEU A 231 -2.10 -3.07 5.25
C LEU A 231 -1.01 -2.77 6.29
N MET A 232 -0.31 -1.65 6.09
CA MET A 232 0.69 -1.19 7.06
C MET A 232 0.00 -0.56 8.25
N ILE A 233 0.31 -1.02 9.46
CA ILE A 233 -0.26 -0.54 10.72
C ILE A 233 0.87 0.09 11.52
N GLY A 234 0.86 1.41 11.58
CA GLY A 234 1.94 2.25 12.14
C GLY A 234 1.85 2.37 13.66
N PHE A 235 2.99 2.24 14.31
CA PHE A 235 3.17 2.42 15.75
C PHE A 235 4.36 3.32 16.05
N THR A 236 4.33 3.95 17.22
CA THR A 236 5.51 4.46 17.92
C THR A 236 5.76 3.60 19.14
N ALA A 237 7.03 3.39 19.49
CA ALA A 237 7.39 2.63 20.68
C ALA A 237 8.63 3.25 21.35
N ASP A 238 8.72 3.11 22.67
CA ASP A 238 9.84 3.57 23.45
C ASP A 238 10.86 2.43 23.58
N TYR A 239 12.16 2.74 23.45
CA TYR A 239 13.24 1.82 23.78
C TYR A 239 13.14 1.36 25.24
N ALA A 240 13.21 0.06 25.47
CA ALA A 240 13.15 -0.55 26.79
C ALA A 240 14.41 -1.35 27.17
N GLY A 241 15.38 -1.46 26.27
CA GLY A 241 16.64 -2.18 26.52
C GLY A 241 17.15 -2.94 25.30
N GLY A 242 18.22 -3.68 25.48
CA GLY A 242 18.90 -4.44 24.42
C GLY A 242 19.91 -3.62 23.62
N GLU A 243 20.89 -4.31 23.07
CA GLU A 243 21.86 -3.72 22.14
C GLU A 243 21.50 -4.08 20.70
N ILE A 244 21.94 -3.26 19.75
CA ILE A 244 21.74 -3.60 18.33
C ILE A 244 22.58 -4.82 17.99
N VAL A 245 21.90 -5.93 17.74
CA VAL A 245 22.43 -7.18 17.25
C VAL A 245 21.58 -7.60 16.06
N LEU A 246 22.14 -7.55 14.86
CA LEU A 246 21.41 -7.88 13.65
C LEU A 246 21.06 -9.37 13.65
N GLY A 247 19.78 -9.68 13.37
CA GLY A 247 19.33 -11.04 13.13
C GLY A 247 19.78 -11.57 11.77
N ASP A 248 19.52 -12.85 11.51
CA ASP A 248 20.00 -13.53 10.32
C ASP A 248 19.26 -13.07 9.03
N GLY A 249 19.95 -12.28 8.22
CA GLY A 249 19.76 -12.25 6.76
C GLY A 249 18.84 -11.20 6.15
N GLU A 250 17.98 -10.48 6.87
CA GLU A 250 17.12 -9.44 6.26
C GLU A 250 17.70 -8.04 6.37
N ILE A 251 18.19 -7.69 7.54
CA ILE A 251 18.75 -6.36 7.85
C ILE A 251 20.25 -6.34 7.63
N ALA A 252 20.69 -5.44 6.75
CA ALA A 252 22.09 -5.24 6.44
C ALA A 252 22.79 -4.29 7.42
N ASP A 253 22.05 -3.39 8.06
CA ASP A 253 22.54 -2.43 9.03
C ASP A 253 21.39 -1.82 9.83
N ALA A 254 21.62 -1.50 11.10
CA ALA A 254 20.69 -0.76 11.95
C ALA A 254 21.44 0.19 12.87
N GLN A 255 20.94 1.40 13.03
CA GLN A 255 21.60 2.44 13.80
C GLN A 255 20.59 3.38 14.47
N TRP A 256 21.06 4.08 15.51
CA TRP A 256 20.33 5.16 16.16
C TRP A 256 20.70 6.50 15.53
N PHE A 257 19.70 7.21 15.00
CA PHE A 257 19.88 8.50 14.35
C PHE A 257 19.22 9.63 15.13
N THR A 258 19.88 10.77 15.19
CA THR A 258 19.29 12.03 15.68
C THR A 258 18.51 12.73 14.55
N SER A 259 17.59 13.63 14.89
CA SER A 259 16.76 14.33 13.89
C SER A 259 17.55 15.22 12.93
N ASP A 260 18.77 15.62 13.29
CA ASP A 260 19.69 16.46 12.51
C ASP A 260 20.70 15.65 11.67
N ALA A 261 20.74 14.32 11.81
CA ALA A 261 21.69 13.45 11.14
C ALA A 261 21.01 12.22 10.51
N LEU A 262 19.87 12.41 9.88
CA LEU A 262 19.13 11.33 9.24
C LEU A 262 19.75 10.88 7.91
N PRO A 263 19.72 9.57 7.58
CA PRO A 263 20.19 9.05 6.31
C PRO A 263 19.20 9.33 5.16
N LEU A 264 19.41 8.70 4.00
CA LEU A 264 18.42 8.69 2.93
C LEU A 264 17.15 7.95 3.39
N LEU A 265 16.01 8.60 3.26
CA LEU A 265 14.71 8.14 3.81
C LEU A 265 13.78 7.56 2.74
N PRO A 266 12.71 6.84 3.15
CA PRO A 266 11.65 6.38 2.26
C PRO A 266 10.91 7.52 1.55
N PRO A 267 10.16 7.22 0.46
CA PRO A 267 9.34 8.21 -0.25
C PRO A 267 8.33 8.90 0.68
N LYS A 268 8.04 10.17 0.43
CA LYS A 268 7.14 10.99 1.27
C LYS A 268 5.72 10.42 1.40
N ILE A 269 5.25 9.71 0.38
CA ILE A 269 3.93 9.07 0.39
C ILE A 269 3.80 7.95 1.44
N SER A 270 4.92 7.36 1.90
CA SER A 270 4.89 6.18 2.78
C SER A 270 4.65 6.53 4.24
N ILE A 271 3.89 5.69 4.94
CA ILE A 271 3.72 5.77 6.40
C ILE A 271 5.07 5.67 7.14
N ALA A 272 6.06 4.95 6.58
CA ALA A 272 7.43 4.93 7.11
C ALA A 272 8.02 6.34 7.21
N ARG A 273 7.85 7.14 6.15
CA ARG A 273 8.32 8.52 6.13
C ARG A 273 7.53 9.40 7.10
N GLN A 274 6.23 9.22 7.22
CA GLN A 274 5.39 9.98 8.16
C GLN A 274 5.79 9.72 9.61
N LEU A 275 6.10 8.48 9.98
CA LEU A 275 6.62 8.11 11.30
C LEU A 275 7.95 8.80 11.61
N ILE A 276 8.87 8.85 10.64
CA ILE A 276 10.16 9.53 10.82
C ILE A 276 9.97 11.05 10.93
N GLU A 277 9.10 11.64 10.12
CA GLU A 277 8.81 13.09 10.18
C GLU A 277 8.13 13.47 11.50
N ALA A 278 7.25 12.63 12.03
CA ALA A 278 6.66 12.84 13.35
C ALA A 278 7.71 12.82 14.47
N PHE A 279 8.70 11.91 14.40
CA PHE A 279 9.85 11.93 15.32
C PHE A 279 10.64 13.24 15.21
N VAL A 280 10.95 13.70 14.00
CA VAL A 280 11.68 14.96 13.78
C VAL A 280 10.94 16.14 14.38
N ALA A 281 9.62 16.25 14.13
CA ALA A 281 8.78 17.32 14.66
C ALA A 281 8.77 17.34 16.22
N ASN A 282 8.62 16.15 16.82
CA ASN A 282 8.64 16.01 18.29
C ASN A 282 10.01 16.36 18.89
N ALA A 283 11.11 15.96 18.26
CA ALA A 283 12.46 16.29 18.71
C ALA A 283 12.75 17.78 18.65
N GLN A 284 12.23 18.48 17.63
CA GLN A 284 12.36 19.94 17.51
C GLN A 284 11.51 20.68 18.54
N ALA A 285 10.28 20.23 18.80
CA ALA A 285 9.41 20.82 19.81
C ALA A 285 9.98 20.67 21.24
N GLY A 286 10.56 19.52 21.57
CA GLY A 286 11.22 19.29 22.86
C GLY A 286 12.54 20.05 23.05
N ALA A 287 13.19 20.51 21.98
CA ALA A 287 14.40 21.33 22.06
C ALA A 287 14.07 22.85 22.22
N ALA A 288 12.82 23.24 21.97
CA ALA A 288 12.34 24.62 22.08
C ALA A 288 11.66 24.94 23.43
N ALA A 289 11.43 23.94 24.27
CA ALA A 289 10.84 24.02 25.60
C ALA A 289 11.90 23.94 26.70
#